data_d8d4b003b51d155b8900f5f9de17c808
#
_entry.id   d8d4b003b51d155b8900f5f9de17c808
#
_cell.length_a   1.000
_cell.length_b   1.000
_cell.length_c   1.000
_cell.angle_alpha   90.00
_cell.angle_beta   90.00
_cell.angle_gamma   90.00
#
_symmetry.space_group_name_H-M   'P 1'
#
loop_
_entity.id
_entity.type
_entity.pdbx_description
1 polymer ?
#
loop_
_entity_poly.entity_id
_entity_poly.type
_entity_poly.pdbx_seq_one_letter_code
_entity_poly.pdbx_strand_id
1 'polypeptide(L)'
;NTSDDSKYWFTKDKIDRIKNVHSYLENLDHIGKVLSFYSIIEIATTLNNNNELGTLEMGVLYTKLPENIKREIVDPYISVTNNEARISLRIKDSSKDLRRNELIKKINYDLNNKLNLKEESYKLGGVLILFNNLLQSLFKSQILTLGLVMLGIFIMFLILFRNVKISLIGVIPNFIAAFSILGLIGLLNIPLDMMTITIAAITIGIAVDNSIHYIYRFIEEFKHKQNYNAVSYTHLTLPT
;
A
#
# COMPACT_ATOMS: atom_id res chain seq x y z
N ASN A 1 11.93 -9.15 -40.18
CA ASN A 1 11.22 -7.92 -40.60
C ASN A 1 11.06 -6.97 -39.42
N THR A 2 12.19 -6.55 -38.83
CA THR A 2 12.24 -5.73 -37.64
C THR A 2 12.11 -4.22 -37.89
N SER A 3 12.11 -3.77 -39.14
CA SER A 3 12.01 -2.34 -39.48
C SER A 3 10.58 -1.79 -39.56
N ASP A 4 9.58 -2.68 -39.65
CA ASP A 4 8.17 -2.27 -39.79
C ASP A 4 7.44 -2.18 -38.45
N ASP A 5 7.87 -2.94 -37.43
CA ASP A 5 7.25 -2.96 -36.13
C ASP A 5 7.46 -1.64 -35.33
N SER A 6 8.58 -0.95 -35.58
CA SER A 6 8.86 0.34 -34.94
C SER A 6 7.89 1.43 -35.37
N LYS A 7 7.39 1.38 -36.59
CA LYS A 7 6.41 2.37 -37.12
C LYS A 7 5.00 2.15 -36.59
N TYR A 8 4.69 0.97 -36.03
CA TYR A 8 3.38 0.67 -35.50
C TYR A 8 2.94 1.61 -34.35
N TRP A 9 3.88 2.05 -33.52
CA TRP A 9 3.59 3.01 -32.46
C TRP A 9 3.36 4.44 -32.93
N PHE A 10 3.76 4.77 -34.16
CA PHE A 10 3.63 6.11 -34.78
C PHE A 10 2.38 6.21 -35.67
N THR A 11 1.35 5.45 -35.36
CA THR A 11 0.04 5.52 -36.01
C THR A 11 -0.90 6.39 -35.22
N LYS A 12 -1.80 7.11 -35.90
CA LYS A 12 -2.77 8.01 -35.25
C LYS A 12 -3.59 7.27 -34.18
N ASP A 13 -4.06 6.06 -34.47
CA ASP A 13 -4.86 5.26 -33.52
C ASP A 13 -4.13 4.99 -32.20
N LYS A 14 -2.85 4.63 -32.25
CA LYS A 14 -2.04 4.36 -31.05
C LYS A 14 -1.76 5.63 -30.26
N ILE A 15 -1.50 6.72 -30.94
CA ILE A 15 -1.25 8.02 -30.33
C ILE A 15 -2.52 8.56 -29.68
N ASP A 16 -3.68 8.43 -30.34
CA ASP A 16 -4.96 8.84 -29.78
C ASP A 16 -5.32 8.03 -28.52
N ARG A 17 -5.00 6.75 -28.48
CA ARG A 17 -5.15 5.94 -27.26
C ARG A 17 -4.27 6.44 -26.12
N ILE A 18 -2.99 6.73 -26.41
CA ILE A 18 -2.06 7.30 -25.41
C ILE A 18 -2.56 8.67 -24.96
N LYS A 19 -3.02 9.53 -25.89
CA LYS A 19 -3.60 10.84 -25.61
C LYS A 19 -4.79 10.76 -24.66
N ASN A 20 -5.73 9.83 -24.94
CA ASN A 20 -6.93 9.68 -24.10
C ASN A 20 -6.57 9.27 -22.67
N VAL A 21 -5.64 8.34 -22.49
CA VAL A 21 -5.17 7.94 -21.16
C VAL A 21 -4.39 9.08 -20.50
N HIS A 22 -3.53 9.76 -21.23
CA HIS A 22 -2.75 10.89 -20.72
C HIS A 22 -3.66 12.01 -20.22
N SER A 23 -4.59 12.47 -21.04
CA SER A 23 -5.52 13.54 -20.69
C SER A 23 -6.45 13.16 -19.53
N TYR A 24 -6.91 11.90 -19.49
CA TYR A 24 -7.66 11.40 -18.34
C TYR A 24 -6.84 11.49 -17.05
N LEU A 25 -5.59 11.03 -17.07
CA LEU A 25 -4.72 11.04 -15.88
C LEU A 25 -4.37 12.48 -15.45
N GLU A 26 -4.15 13.39 -16.39
CA GLU A 26 -3.83 14.79 -16.11
C GLU A 26 -4.98 15.54 -15.43
N ASN A 27 -6.22 15.17 -15.73
CA ASN A 27 -7.43 15.74 -15.12
C ASN A 27 -7.82 15.13 -13.78
N LEU A 28 -7.04 14.16 -13.25
CA LEU A 28 -7.31 13.59 -11.94
C LEU A 28 -6.74 14.46 -10.81
N ASP A 29 -7.53 14.57 -9.74
CA ASP A 29 -7.09 15.20 -8.50
C ASP A 29 -5.84 14.50 -7.94
N HIS A 30 -4.96 15.26 -7.31
CA HIS A 30 -3.68 14.81 -6.72
C HIS A 30 -2.62 14.35 -7.72
N ILE A 31 -2.90 14.37 -9.03
CA ILE A 31 -1.88 14.14 -10.05
C ILE A 31 -1.24 15.48 -10.40
N GLY A 32 0.09 15.49 -10.41
CA GLY A 32 0.89 16.64 -10.76
C GLY A 32 1.16 16.69 -12.25
N LYS A 33 2.28 16.11 -12.67
CA LYS A 33 2.68 16.08 -14.07
C LYS A 33 2.54 14.67 -14.65
N VAL A 34 1.91 14.57 -15.81
CA VAL A 34 1.87 13.36 -16.61
C VAL A 34 2.87 13.50 -17.76
N LEU A 35 3.64 12.47 -18.02
CA LEU A 35 4.61 12.40 -19.10
C LEU A 35 4.40 11.10 -19.87
N SER A 36 4.25 11.23 -21.17
CA SER A 36 4.10 10.12 -22.10
C SER A 36 4.65 10.49 -23.45
N PHE A 37 4.62 9.56 -24.38
CA PHE A 37 4.96 9.88 -25.76
C PHE A 37 4.05 10.98 -26.35
N TYR A 38 2.79 11.06 -25.90
CA TYR A 38 1.89 12.16 -26.31
C TYR A 38 2.44 13.54 -25.96
N SER A 39 3.14 13.70 -24.83
CA SER A 39 3.77 14.98 -24.47
C SER A 39 4.78 15.47 -25.52
N ILE A 40 5.44 14.55 -26.20
CA ILE A 40 6.39 14.88 -27.28
C ILE A 40 5.62 15.30 -28.54
N ILE A 41 4.54 14.57 -28.85
CA ILE A 41 3.66 14.92 -29.98
C ILE A 41 3.02 16.28 -29.76
N GLU A 42 2.62 16.61 -28.56
CA GLU A 42 2.04 17.93 -28.23
C GLU A 42 3.05 19.07 -28.47
N ILE A 43 4.30 18.88 -28.06
CA ILE A 43 5.38 19.83 -28.37
C ILE A 43 5.59 19.96 -29.88
N ALA A 44 5.64 18.82 -30.58
CA ALA A 44 5.82 18.82 -32.04
C ALA A 44 4.63 19.49 -32.77
N THR A 45 3.40 19.27 -32.31
CA THR A 45 2.20 19.94 -32.82
C THR A 45 2.26 21.46 -32.59
N THR A 46 2.71 21.88 -31.41
CA THR A 46 2.90 23.31 -31.09
C THR A 46 3.94 23.95 -32.02
N LEU A 47 5.04 23.27 -32.28
CA LEU A 47 6.08 23.73 -33.23
C LEU A 47 5.58 23.74 -34.67
N ASN A 48 4.58 22.92 -35.02
CA ASN A 48 3.92 22.90 -36.33
C ASN A 48 2.73 23.88 -36.41
N ASN A 49 2.81 24.99 -35.75
CA ASN A 49 1.74 26.03 -35.74
C ASN A 49 0.37 25.49 -35.28
N ASN A 50 0.35 24.59 -34.32
CA ASN A 50 -0.83 23.88 -33.79
C ASN A 50 -1.59 23.03 -34.84
N ASN A 51 -0.96 22.67 -35.94
CA ASN A 51 -1.54 21.71 -36.87
C ASN A 51 -1.27 20.28 -36.36
N GLU A 52 -2.31 19.47 -36.24
CA GLU A 52 -2.18 18.05 -35.84
C GLU A 52 -1.30 17.32 -36.85
N LEU A 53 -0.36 16.52 -36.33
CA LEU A 53 0.51 15.69 -37.17
C LEU A 53 -0.26 14.47 -37.66
N GLY A 54 -0.32 14.29 -38.98
CA GLY A 54 -0.87 13.08 -39.58
C GLY A 54 0.04 11.87 -39.43
N THR A 55 -0.48 10.66 -39.71
CA THR A 55 0.29 9.41 -39.61
C THR A 55 1.57 9.43 -40.46
N LEU A 56 1.52 10.03 -41.65
CA LEU A 56 2.68 10.16 -42.53
C LEU A 56 3.73 11.09 -41.92
N GLU A 57 3.30 12.24 -41.38
CA GLU A 57 4.18 13.24 -40.77
C GLU A 57 4.86 12.67 -39.52
N MET A 58 4.13 11.91 -38.70
CA MET A 58 4.69 11.19 -37.56
C MET A 58 5.72 10.13 -37.97
N GLY A 59 5.45 9.36 -39.01
CA GLY A 59 6.40 8.40 -39.54
C GLY A 59 7.67 9.04 -40.10
N VAL A 60 7.54 10.19 -40.76
CA VAL A 60 8.66 11.01 -41.23
C VAL A 60 9.44 11.61 -40.07
N LEU A 61 8.74 12.16 -39.08
CA LEU A 61 9.36 12.69 -37.84
C LEU A 61 10.23 11.63 -37.17
N TYR A 62 9.70 10.43 -36.94
CA TYR A 62 10.44 9.33 -36.34
C TYR A 62 11.65 8.92 -37.18
N THR A 63 11.50 8.85 -38.50
CA THR A 63 12.60 8.44 -39.42
C THR A 63 13.71 9.49 -39.51
N LYS A 64 13.36 10.77 -39.39
CA LYS A 64 14.30 11.90 -39.47
C LYS A 64 14.98 12.24 -38.14
N LEU A 65 14.41 11.78 -37.00
CA LEU A 65 15.02 11.99 -35.69
C LEU A 65 16.38 11.30 -35.59
N PRO A 66 17.45 12.00 -35.20
CA PRO A 66 18.74 11.39 -34.90
C PRO A 66 18.64 10.32 -33.80
N GLU A 67 19.43 9.26 -33.88
CA GLU A 67 19.36 8.13 -32.95
C GLU A 67 19.62 8.53 -31.49
N ASN A 68 20.51 9.50 -31.25
CA ASN A 68 20.74 10.02 -29.90
C ASN A 68 19.50 10.69 -29.31
N ILE A 69 18.73 11.42 -30.13
CA ILE A 69 17.49 12.06 -29.70
C ILE A 69 16.38 11.03 -29.50
N LYS A 70 16.28 10.01 -30.36
CA LYS A 70 15.32 8.89 -30.15
C LYS A 70 15.52 8.23 -28.79
N ARG A 71 16.78 7.94 -28.43
CA ARG A 71 17.10 7.33 -27.13
C ARG A 71 16.70 8.19 -25.92
N GLU A 72 16.77 9.50 -26.04
CA GLU A 72 16.45 10.40 -24.92
C GLU A 72 14.95 10.69 -24.81
N ILE A 73 14.23 10.81 -25.92
CA ILE A 73 12.85 11.28 -25.91
C ILE A 73 11.81 10.23 -26.27
N VAL A 74 12.15 9.19 -27.05
CA VAL A 74 11.20 8.15 -27.48
C VAL A 74 11.34 6.89 -26.63
N ASP A 75 12.55 6.35 -26.51
CA ASP A 75 12.80 5.06 -25.83
C ASP A 75 12.34 5.02 -24.36
N PRO A 76 12.35 6.12 -23.58
CA PRO A 76 11.81 6.10 -22.23
C PRO A 76 10.30 5.84 -22.17
N TYR A 77 9.56 6.12 -23.25
CA TYR A 77 8.11 6.04 -23.30
C TYR A 77 7.57 4.94 -24.22
N ILE A 78 8.37 4.45 -25.16
CA ILE A 78 7.98 3.39 -26.10
C ILE A 78 9.05 2.33 -26.15
N SER A 79 8.66 1.09 -25.84
CA SER A 79 9.46 -0.10 -26.08
C SER A 79 8.89 -0.87 -27.25
N VAL A 80 9.54 -0.79 -28.40
CA VAL A 80 9.15 -1.54 -29.59
C VAL A 80 9.32 -3.04 -29.38
N THR A 81 10.39 -3.44 -28.71
CA THR A 81 10.71 -4.85 -28.43
C THR A 81 9.65 -5.56 -27.58
N ASN A 82 9.13 -4.84 -26.57
CA ASN A 82 8.12 -5.38 -25.67
C ASN A 82 6.69 -5.03 -26.12
N ASN A 83 6.54 -4.24 -27.17
CA ASN A 83 5.25 -3.70 -27.65
C ASN A 83 4.49 -2.95 -26.53
N GLU A 84 5.19 -2.10 -25.80
CA GLU A 84 4.68 -1.38 -24.63
C GLU A 84 4.87 0.13 -24.76
N ALA A 85 3.89 0.90 -24.27
CA ALA A 85 4.03 2.33 -24.07
C ALA A 85 3.95 2.65 -22.59
N ARG A 86 4.82 3.55 -22.12
CA ARG A 86 4.88 4.00 -20.74
C ARG A 86 4.26 5.39 -20.59
N ILE A 87 3.37 5.53 -19.63
CA ILE A 87 2.88 6.80 -19.15
C ILE A 87 3.38 6.97 -17.72
N SER A 88 4.18 8.00 -17.47
CA SER A 88 4.74 8.31 -16.16
C SER A 88 3.97 9.47 -15.55
N LEU A 89 3.58 9.34 -14.30
CA LEU A 89 2.85 10.38 -13.60
C LEU A 89 3.49 10.66 -12.24
N ARG A 90 3.43 11.91 -11.82
CA ARG A 90 3.83 12.34 -10.48
C ARG A 90 2.60 12.60 -9.65
N ILE A 91 2.58 12.10 -8.43
CA ILE A 91 1.49 12.29 -7.49
C ILE A 91 1.91 13.32 -6.45
N LYS A 92 1.00 14.22 -6.08
CA LYS A 92 1.20 15.20 -5.00
C LYS A 92 1.01 14.49 -3.66
N ASP A 93 2.05 13.81 -3.20
CA ASP A 93 2.03 12.97 -2.00
C ASP A 93 1.82 13.77 -0.70
N SER A 94 2.11 15.08 -0.72
CA SER A 94 1.94 15.98 0.44
C SER A 94 0.49 16.35 0.74
N SER A 95 -0.47 15.94 -0.08
CA SER A 95 -1.89 16.23 0.16
C SER A 95 -2.42 15.36 1.30
N LYS A 96 -2.96 15.99 2.35
CA LYS A 96 -3.54 15.31 3.51
C LYS A 96 -4.74 14.41 3.16
N ASP A 97 -5.42 14.73 2.07
CA ASP A 97 -6.63 14.04 1.62
C ASP A 97 -6.33 12.89 0.64
N LEU A 98 -5.05 12.65 0.32
CA LEU A 98 -4.67 11.61 -0.64
C LEU A 98 -4.83 10.22 -0.04
N ARG A 99 -5.85 9.50 -0.48
CA ARG A 99 -6.06 8.09 -0.20
C ARG A 99 -5.48 7.23 -1.33
N ARG A 100 -4.21 6.83 -1.19
CA ARG A 100 -3.46 6.13 -2.26
C ARG A 100 -4.19 4.91 -2.81
N ASN A 101 -4.74 4.07 -1.93
CA ASN A 101 -5.46 2.86 -2.34
C ASN A 101 -6.74 3.18 -3.12
N GLU A 102 -7.48 4.22 -2.73
CA GLU A 102 -8.69 4.66 -3.44
C GLU A 102 -8.34 5.24 -4.81
N LEU A 103 -7.28 6.06 -4.89
CA LEU A 103 -6.79 6.60 -6.16
C LEU A 103 -6.40 5.48 -7.14
N ILE A 104 -5.63 4.48 -6.67
CA ILE A 104 -5.23 3.34 -7.51
C ILE A 104 -6.45 2.54 -8.00
N LYS A 105 -7.41 2.28 -7.11
CA LYS A 105 -8.66 1.59 -7.48
C LYS A 105 -9.49 2.40 -8.48
N LYS A 106 -9.58 3.73 -8.29
CA LYS A 106 -10.28 4.64 -9.21
C LYS A 106 -9.63 4.61 -10.59
N ILE A 107 -8.30 4.71 -10.66
CA ILE A 107 -7.57 4.64 -11.93
C ILE A 107 -7.84 3.30 -12.63
N ASN A 108 -7.73 2.17 -11.93
CA ASN A 108 -8.02 0.86 -12.52
C ASN A 108 -9.47 0.76 -13.02
N TYR A 109 -10.42 1.21 -12.23
CA TYR A 109 -11.83 1.19 -12.61
C TYR A 109 -12.10 2.05 -13.85
N ASP A 110 -11.56 3.26 -13.88
CA ASP A 110 -11.79 4.21 -14.97
C ASP A 110 -11.08 3.78 -16.27
N LEU A 111 -9.87 3.20 -16.19
CA LEU A 111 -9.18 2.63 -17.36
C LEU A 111 -10.01 1.52 -18.01
N ASN A 112 -10.62 0.65 -17.21
CA ASN A 112 -11.46 -0.43 -17.72
C ASN A 112 -12.80 0.08 -18.26
N ASN A 113 -13.52 0.88 -17.48
CA ASN A 113 -14.93 1.20 -17.76
C ASN A 113 -15.12 2.46 -18.59
N LYS A 114 -14.27 3.49 -18.43
CA LYS A 114 -14.39 4.74 -19.19
C LYS A 114 -13.53 4.73 -20.46
N LEU A 115 -12.35 4.13 -20.41
CA LEU A 115 -11.42 4.11 -21.54
C LEU A 115 -11.43 2.76 -22.28
N ASN A 116 -12.27 1.80 -21.84
CA ASN A 116 -12.46 0.49 -22.44
C ASN A 116 -11.14 -0.28 -22.66
N LEU A 117 -10.17 -0.10 -21.77
CA LEU A 117 -8.93 -0.85 -21.80
C LEU A 117 -9.11 -2.17 -21.08
N LYS A 118 -8.77 -3.28 -21.75
CA LYS A 118 -8.78 -4.60 -21.11
C LYS A 118 -7.72 -4.65 -20.00
N GLU A 119 -8.03 -5.32 -18.90
CA GLU A 119 -7.14 -5.45 -17.74
C GLU A 119 -5.76 -6.02 -18.09
N GLU A 120 -5.72 -6.90 -19.11
CA GLU A 120 -4.49 -7.48 -19.62
C GLU A 120 -3.65 -6.53 -20.51
N SER A 121 -4.24 -5.40 -20.97
CA SER A 121 -3.60 -4.45 -21.88
C SER A 121 -2.80 -3.36 -21.18
N TYR A 122 -2.87 -3.25 -19.85
CA TYR A 122 -2.12 -2.26 -19.09
C TYR A 122 -1.64 -2.83 -17.74
N LYS A 123 -0.60 -2.24 -17.20
CA LYS A 123 -0.06 -2.59 -15.89
C LYS A 123 0.27 -1.32 -15.12
N LEU A 124 -0.32 -1.17 -13.96
CA LEU A 124 0.06 -0.11 -13.03
C LEU A 124 1.31 -0.55 -12.26
N GLY A 125 2.32 0.30 -12.23
CA GLY A 125 3.58 0.02 -11.57
C GLY A 125 4.20 1.28 -10.99
N GLY A 126 5.33 1.12 -10.32
CA GLY A 126 6.09 2.21 -9.73
C GLY A 126 6.07 2.21 -8.20
N VAL A 127 6.84 3.13 -7.64
CA VAL A 127 7.09 3.19 -6.19
C VAL A 127 5.81 3.34 -5.36
N LEU A 128 4.87 4.16 -5.84
CA LEU A 128 3.60 4.36 -5.12
C LEU A 128 2.77 3.07 -5.02
N ILE A 129 2.67 2.32 -6.12
CA ILE A 129 1.95 1.05 -6.16
C ILE A 129 2.62 0.03 -5.24
N LEU A 130 3.95 -0.07 -5.33
CA LEU A 130 4.73 -0.95 -4.48
C LEU A 130 4.51 -0.63 -2.99
N PHE A 131 4.62 0.65 -2.64
CA PHE A 131 4.44 1.12 -1.26
C PHE A 131 3.01 0.88 -0.75
N ASN A 132 1.99 1.16 -1.59
CA ASN A 132 0.60 0.87 -1.24
C ASN A 132 0.37 -0.62 -0.99
N ASN A 133 0.88 -1.49 -1.88
CA ASN A 133 0.73 -2.94 -1.73
C ASN A 133 1.46 -3.46 -0.49
N LEU A 134 2.63 -2.90 -0.18
CA LEU A 134 3.39 -3.18 1.03
C LEU A 134 2.57 -2.83 2.28
N LEU A 135 2.02 -1.62 2.36
CA LEU A 135 1.18 -1.20 3.48
C LEU A 135 -0.07 -2.08 3.62
N GLN A 136 -0.79 -2.36 2.53
CA GLN A 136 -1.97 -3.23 2.57
C GLN A 136 -1.62 -4.65 3.05
N SER A 137 -0.49 -5.19 2.61
CA SER A 137 0.00 -6.50 3.04
C SER A 137 0.38 -6.50 4.52
N LEU A 138 1.05 -5.44 5.00
CA LEU A 138 1.40 -5.28 6.41
C LEU A 138 0.15 -5.23 7.29
N PHE A 139 -0.87 -4.46 6.92
CA PHE A 139 -2.13 -4.41 7.66
C PHE A 139 -2.81 -5.78 7.76
N LYS A 140 -2.94 -6.46 6.63
CA LYS A 140 -3.57 -7.79 6.59
C LYS A 140 -2.79 -8.81 7.41
N SER A 141 -1.47 -8.81 7.27
CA SER A 141 -0.57 -9.67 8.03
C SER A 141 -0.65 -9.39 9.52
N GLN A 142 -0.68 -8.11 9.92
CA GLN A 142 -0.76 -7.70 11.33
C GLN A 142 -2.03 -8.21 12.01
N ILE A 143 -3.19 -8.06 11.37
CA ILE A 143 -4.46 -8.54 11.93
C ILE A 143 -4.43 -10.06 12.09
N LEU A 144 -3.94 -10.78 11.08
CA LEU A 144 -3.84 -12.25 11.13
C LEU A 144 -2.87 -12.71 12.22
N THR A 145 -1.70 -12.08 12.30
CA THR A 145 -0.66 -12.42 13.27
C THR A 145 -1.12 -12.13 14.69
N LEU A 146 -1.77 -10.97 14.92
CA LEU A 146 -2.33 -10.62 16.22
C LEU A 146 -3.37 -11.66 16.66
N GLY A 147 -4.28 -12.06 15.78
CA GLY A 147 -5.26 -13.09 16.07
C GLY A 147 -4.62 -14.45 16.42
N LEU A 148 -3.61 -14.85 15.63
CA LEU A 148 -2.88 -16.11 15.87
C LEU A 148 -2.11 -16.09 17.19
N VAL A 149 -1.45 -14.98 17.51
CA VAL A 149 -0.72 -14.80 18.78
C VAL A 149 -1.69 -14.85 19.97
N MET A 150 -2.83 -14.17 19.89
CA MET A 150 -3.84 -14.20 20.94
C MET A 150 -4.41 -15.61 21.16
N LEU A 151 -4.63 -16.37 20.08
CA LEU A 151 -5.03 -17.77 20.16
C LEU A 151 -3.94 -18.62 20.84
N GLY A 152 -2.67 -18.42 20.47
CA GLY A 152 -1.53 -19.09 21.09
C GLY A 152 -1.42 -18.81 22.59
N ILE A 153 -1.59 -17.56 23.00
CA ILE A 153 -1.62 -17.13 24.41
C ILE A 153 -2.78 -17.80 25.15
N PHE A 154 -3.96 -17.84 24.55
CA PHE A 154 -5.11 -18.52 25.14
C PHE A 154 -4.85 -20.03 25.37
N ILE A 155 -4.31 -20.71 24.36
CA ILE A 155 -3.93 -22.13 24.47
C ILE A 155 -2.88 -22.32 25.56
N MET A 156 -1.86 -21.48 25.63
CA MET A 156 -0.83 -21.51 26.64
C MET A 156 -1.43 -21.37 28.05
N PHE A 157 -2.33 -20.40 28.26
CA PHE A 157 -3.02 -20.23 29.54
C PHE A 157 -3.91 -21.45 29.88
N LEU A 158 -4.53 -22.05 28.88
CA LEU A 158 -5.37 -23.25 29.06
C LEU A 158 -4.54 -24.44 29.54
N ILE A 159 -3.35 -24.63 28.98
CA ILE A 159 -2.40 -25.67 29.41
C ILE A 159 -1.89 -25.38 30.83
N LEU A 160 -1.53 -24.13 31.12
CA LEU A 160 -0.93 -23.71 32.37
C LEU A 160 -1.95 -23.82 33.54
N PHE A 161 -3.13 -23.24 33.37
CA PHE A 161 -4.13 -23.16 34.43
C PHE A 161 -5.14 -24.31 34.44
N ARG A 162 -5.22 -25.09 33.37
CA ARG A 162 -6.16 -26.21 33.18
C ARG A 162 -7.63 -25.84 33.48
N ASN A 163 -7.96 -24.57 33.33
CA ASN A 163 -9.29 -24.03 33.61
C ASN A 163 -9.64 -22.94 32.54
N VAL A 164 -10.67 -23.22 31.75
CA VAL A 164 -11.10 -22.34 30.64
C VAL A 164 -11.49 -20.95 31.14
N LYS A 165 -12.17 -20.85 32.30
CA LYS A 165 -12.60 -19.54 32.86
C LYS A 165 -11.39 -18.67 33.24
N ILE A 166 -10.41 -19.25 33.91
CA ILE A 166 -9.20 -18.54 34.32
C ILE A 166 -8.38 -18.15 33.09
N SER A 167 -8.25 -19.02 32.12
CA SER A 167 -7.55 -18.74 30.86
C SER A 167 -8.20 -17.61 30.08
N LEU A 168 -9.54 -17.58 30.01
CA LEU A 168 -10.27 -16.51 29.35
C LEU A 168 -10.07 -15.16 30.07
N ILE A 169 -10.15 -15.14 31.39
CA ILE A 169 -9.92 -13.94 32.22
C ILE A 169 -8.48 -13.44 32.01
N GLY A 170 -7.50 -14.35 31.93
CA GLY A 170 -6.09 -13.99 31.72
C GLY A 170 -5.78 -13.39 30.35
N VAL A 171 -6.57 -13.72 29.33
CA VAL A 171 -6.39 -13.18 27.96
C VAL A 171 -6.99 -11.76 27.82
N ILE A 172 -8.03 -11.41 28.58
CA ILE A 172 -8.72 -10.11 28.48
C ILE A 172 -7.76 -8.91 28.62
N PRO A 173 -6.88 -8.84 29.64
CA PRO A 173 -5.93 -7.72 29.75
C PRO A 173 -5.01 -7.58 28.55
N ASN A 174 -4.62 -8.69 27.92
CA ASN A 174 -3.76 -8.69 26.74
C ASN A 174 -4.49 -8.14 25.50
N PHE A 175 -5.79 -8.45 25.35
CA PHE A 175 -6.62 -7.82 24.34
C PHE A 175 -6.74 -6.31 24.59
N ILE A 176 -7.02 -5.89 25.82
CA ILE A 176 -7.13 -4.46 26.16
C ILE A 176 -5.81 -3.74 25.86
N ALA A 177 -4.66 -4.32 26.22
CA ALA A 177 -3.35 -3.74 25.94
C ALA A 177 -3.10 -3.58 24.44
N ALA A 178 -3.38 -4.64 23.65
CA ALA A 178 -3.21 -4.63 22.21
C ALA A 178 -4.10 -3.56 21.53
N PHE A 179 -5.38 -3.54 21.86
CA PHE A 179 -6.33 -2.58 21.28
C PHE A 179 -6.08 -1.15 21.75
N SER A 180 -5.64 -0.95 22.99
CA SER A 180 -5.30 0.39 23.50
C SER A 180 -4.15 1.00 22.73
N ILE A 181 -3.09 0.24 22.45
CA ILE A 181 -1.94 0.75 21.69
C ILE A 181 -2.30 1.02 20.25
N LEU A 182 -2.95 0.07 19.57
CA LEU A 182 -3.36 0.26 18.18
C LEU A 182 -4.37 1.41 18.07
N GLY A 183 -5.30 1.53 19.05
CA GLY A 183 -6.24 2.62 19.11
C GLY A 183 -5.57 3.98 19.35
N LEU A 184 -4.57 4.04 20.23
CA LEU A 184 -3.81 5.26 20.50
C LEU A 184 -3.01 5.72 19.27
N ILE A 185 -2.35 4.79 18.59
CA ILE A 185 -1.64 5.05 17.31
C ILE A 185 -2.61 5.63 16.30
N GLY A 186 -3.81 5.06 16.17
CA GLY A 186 -4.85 5.55 15.26
C GLY A 186 -5.39 6.93 15.64
N LEU A 187 -5.66 7.18 16.94
CA LEU A 187 -6.15 8.46 17.44
C LEU A 187 -5.14 9.60 17.26
N LEU A 188 -3.86 9.30 17.43
CA LEU A 188 -2.77 10.26 17.24
C LEU A 188 -2.39 10.45 15.77
N ASN A 189 -3.05 9.76 14.83
CA ASN A 189 -2.72 9.77 13.41
C ASN A 189 -1.25 9.42 13.12
N ILE A 190 -0.67 8.55 13.94
CA ILE A 190 0.69 8.06 13.73
C ILE A 190 0.64 7.04 12.58
N PRO A 191 1.45 7.21 11.51
CA PRO A 191 1.46 6.27 10.42
C PRO A 191 1.92 4.88 10.91
N LEU A 192 1.22 3.85 10.47
CA LEU A 192 1.62 2.47 10.74
C LEU A 192 2.83 2.12 9.86
N ASP A 193 3.97 2.02 10.52
CA ASP A 193 5.24 1.58 9.96
C ASP A 193 5.77 0.32 10.69
N MET A 194 6.94 -0.16 10.30
CA MET A 194 7.55 -1.32 10.95
C MET A 194 7.86 -1.08 12.43
N MET A 195 8.19 0.17 12.80
CA MET A 195 8.50 0.53 14.18
C MET A 195 7.26 0.49 15.08
N THR A 196 6.14 1.07 14.62
CA THR A 196 4.89 1.08 15.39
C THR A 196 4.32 -0.33 15.58
N ILE A 197 4.48 -1.21 14.59
CA ILE A 197 4.09 -2.62 14.67
C ILE A 197 4.96 -3.34 15.71
N THR A 198 6.26 -3.09 15.73
CA THR A 198 7.19 -3.70 16.70
C THR A 198 6.86 -3.27 18.12
N ILE A 199 6.54 -2.00 18.35
CA ILE A 199 6.13 -1.48 19.66
C ILE A 199 4.87 -2.21 20.17
N ALA A 200 3.88 -2.38 19.30
CA ALA A 200 2.67 -3.13 19.66
C ALA A 200 2.99 -4.58 20.06
N ALA A 201 3.84 -5.27 19.31
CA ALA A 201 4.24 -6.64 19.62
C ALA A 201 4.99 -6.77 20.96
N ILE A 202 5.93 -5.87 21.25
CA ILE A 202 6.65 -5.83 22.53
C ILE A 202 5.69 -5.61 23.70
N THR A 203 4.75 -4.68 23.55
CA THR A 203 3.78 -4.38 24.62
C THR A 203 2.86 -5.57 24.91
N ILE A 204 2.42 -6.27 23.89
CA ILE A 204 1.64 -7.51 24.06
C ILE A 204 2.47 -8.54 24.85
N GLY A 205 3.76 -8.72 24.48
CA GLY A 205 4.65 -9.63 25.19
C GLY A 205 4.77 -9.31 26.70
N ILE A 206 4.97 -8.04 27.03
CA ILE A 206 5.05 -7.59 28.42
C ILE A 206 3.71 -7.79 29.15
N ALA A 207 2.58 -7.51 28.48
CA ALA A 207 1.26 -7.70 29.07
C ALA A 207 0.97 -9.18 29.39
N VAL A 208 1.39 -10.09 28.50
CA VAL A 208 1.27 -11.54 28.69
C VAL A 208 2.07 -12.00 29.90
N ASP A 209 3.32 -11.59 29.99
CA ASP A 209 4.21 -11.94 31.11
C ASP A 209 3.63 -11.49 32.44
N ASN A 210 3.22 -10.24 32.54
CA ASN A 210 2.56 -9.70 33.73
C ASN A 210 1.28 -10.46 34.08
N SER A 211 0.48 -10.83 33.10
CA SER A 211 -0.76 -11.59 33.30
C SER A 211 -0.49 -12.99 33.86
N ILE A 212 0.54 -13.67 33.38
CA ILE A 212 0.96 -14.98 33.88
C ILE A 212 1.37 -14.89 35.33
N HIS A 213 2.28 -13.97 35.64
CA HIS A 213 2.80 -13.81 36.99
C HIS A 213 1.71 -13.42 37.99
N TYR A 214 0.81 -12.48 37.59
CA TYR A 214 -0.30 -12.06 38.43
C TYR A 214 -1.25 -13.23 38.74
N ILE A 215 -1.70 -13.96 37.72
CA ILE A 215 -2.68 -15.03 37.89
C ILE A 215 -2.06 -16.19 38.69
N TYR A 216 -0.80 -16.52 38.41
CA TYR A 216 -0.10 -17.61 39.14
C TYR A 216 -0.01 -17.30 40.64
N ARG A 217 0.48 -16.12 41.00
CA ARG A 217 0.56 -15.67 42.38
C ARG A 217 -0.81 -15.60 43.05
N PHE A 218 -1.80 -15.07 42.35
CA PHE A 218 -3.17 -14.98 42.85
C PHE A 218 -3.71 -16.36 43.21
N ILE A 219 -3.55 -17.35 42.34
CA ILE A 219 -4.00 -18.75 42.62
C ILE A 219 -3.24 -19.36 43.80
N GLU A 220 -1.94 -19.15 43.90
CA GLU A 220 -1.10 -19.66 44.95
C GLU A 220 -1.49 -19.07 46.33
N GLU A 221 -1.59 -17.76 46.44
CA GLU A 221 -1.99 -17.07 47.68
C GLU A 221 -3.43 -17.37 48.04
N PHE A 222 -4.33 -17.50 47.07
CA PHE A 222 -5.72 -17.83 47.35
C PHE A 222 -5.86 -19.25 47.95
N LYS A 223 -5.03 -20.20 47.57
CA LYS A 223 -4.99 -21.54 48.18
C LYS A 223 -4.62 -21.49 49.67
N HIS A 224 -3.76 -20.51 50.05
CA HIS A 224 -3.30 -20.37 51.43
C HIS A 224 -4.24 -19.50 52.31
N LYS A 225 -4.73 -18.37 51.77
CA LYS A 225 -5.46 -17.35 52.59
C LYS A 225 -6.98 -17.49 52.49
N GLN A 226 -7.54 -18.10 51.47
CA GLN A 226 -8.98 -18.26 51.15
C GLN A 226 -9.81 -16.96 51.26
N ASN A 227 -9.15 -15.77 51.13
CA ASN A 227 -9.77 -14.45 51.26
C ASN A 227 -9.37 -13.58 50.06
N TYR A 228 -10.34 -13.24 49.21
CA TYR A 228 -10.12 -12.46 47.98
C TYR A 228 -9.53 -11.07 48.28
N ASN A 229 -10.01 -10.38 49.31
CA ASN A 229 -9.54 -9.03 49.66
C ASN A 229 -8.08 -9.03 50.15
N ALA A 230 -7.70 -9.99 50.98
CA ALA A 230 -6.33 -10.11 51.46
C ALA A 230 -5.32 -10.45 50.39
N VAL A 231 -5.73 -11.23 49.38
CA VAL A 231 -4.88 -11.59 48.24
C VAL A 231 -4.75 -10.37 47.25
N SER A 232 -5.83 -9.63 47.00
CA SER A 232 -5.80 -8.47 46.13
C SER A 232 -4.93 -7.33 46.71
N TYR A 233 -4.95 -7.10 48.02
CA TYR A 233 -4.12 -6.07 48.66
C TYR A 233 -2.62 -6.37 48.60
N THR A 234 -2.20 -7.64 48.71
CA THR A 234 -0.78 -8.03 48.58
C THR A 234 -0.19 -7.82 47.18
N HIS A 235 -1.04 -7.72 46.15
CA HIS A 235 -0.59 -7.46 44.76
C HIS A 235 -0.52 -5.98 44.41
N LEU A 236 -1.28 -5.10 45.12
CA LEU A 236 -1.26 -3.67 44.90
C LEU A 236 -0.07 -2.98 45.58
N THR A 237 0.44 -3.59 46.64
CA THR A 237 1.66 -3.15 47.33
C THR A 237 2.82 -4.04 46.91
N LEU A 238 3.49 -3.69 45.81
CA LEU A 238 4.80 -4.25 45.50
C LEU A 238 5.75 -3.92 46.67
N PRO A 239 6.46 -4.89 47.27
CA PRO A 239 7.56 -4.57 48.11
C PRO A 239 8.62 -3.87 47.27
N THR A 240 8.90 -2.61 47.56
CA THR A 240 10.08 -1.86 47.11
C THR A 240 11.35 -2.60 47.45
#